data_cda825b5ed3f9e9d5f1c747575ea5362
#
_entry.id   cda825b5ed3f9e9d5f1c747575ea5362
#
_cell.length_a   1.000
_cell.length_b   1.000
_cell.length_c   1.000
_cell.angle_alpha   90.00
_cell.angle_beta   90.00
_cell.angle_gamma   90.00
#
_symmetry.space_group_name_H-M   'P 1'
#
loop_
_entity.id
_entity.type
_entity.pdbx_description
1 polymer ?
#
loop_
_entity_poly.entity_id
_entity_poly.type
_entity_poly.pdbx_seq_one_letter_code
_entity_poly.pdbx_strand_id
1 'polypeptide(L)'
;MTPLLNSINAPVLAATGRPLIGNGANGAPGTGANGGDAGWLIGNGGAGGSGAKGANGGAGGPGGAAGLFGNGGAGGAGGTAPANNGIGGAGGAGGSAMLFGAGGAGGAGGAATSLVGGIGGTGGTGGNAGMLAGAAGAGGAGGFSFSTAGGAGGAGGAGGLFTTGGVGGAGGQGHTGGAGGAGGAGGLFGAGGMGGAGGFGDHGTLGTGGAGGDGGGGGLFGAGGDGGAGGSGLTTGGAAGNGGNAGTLSLGAAGGAGGTGGAGGTVFGGGKGGAGGAGGNAGMLFGSGGGGGTGGFGFAAGGQGGVGGSAGMLSGSGGSGGAGGSGGP
;
A
#
# COMPACT_ATOMS: atom_id res chain seq x y z
N MET A 1 9.49 20.55 29.57
CA MET A 1 10.82 20.18 29.04
C MET A 1 11.87 20.74 29.95
N THR A 2 12.92 20.00 30.21
CA THR A 2 13.99 20.43 31.14
C THR A 2 14.77 21.60 30.58
N PRO A 3 15.26 22.55 31.43
CA PRO A 3 16.08 23.70 31.02
C PRO A 3 17.30 23.31 30.18
N LEU A 4 17.87 22.13 30.43
CA LEU A 4 19.00 21.59 29.68
C LEU A 4 18.64 21.32 28.20
N LEU A 5 17.47 20.74 27.94
CA LEU A 5 17.06 20.46 26.56
C LEU A 5 16.81 21.75 25.76
N ASN A 6 16.28 22.78 26.42
CA ASN A 6 16.15 24.11 25.82
C ASN A 6 17.50 24.72 25.45
N SER A 7 18.50 24.60 26.33
CA SER A 7 19.87 25.09 26.05
C SER A 7 20.53 24.39 24.88
N ILE A 8 20.28 23.07 24.72
CA ILE A 8 20.81 22.28 23.61
C ILE A 8 20.11 22.64 22.30
N ASN A 9 18.79 22.85 22.34
CA ASN A 9 17.99 23.11 21.16
C ASN A 9 18.09 24.56 20.66
N ALA A 10 18.27 25.53 21.56
CA ALA A 10 18.18 26.94 21.21
C ALA A 10 19.09 27.39 20.06
N PRO A 11 20.39 27.05 20.03
CA PRO A 11 21.27 27.49 18.94
C PRO A 11 20.91 26.86 17.59
N VAL A 12 20.53 25.58 17.59
CA VAL A 12 20.14 24.86 16.36
C VAL A 12 18.79 25.35 15.85
N LEU A 13 17.83 25.58 16.75
CA LEU A 13 16.54 26.13 16.42
C LEU A 13 16.67 27.55 15.82
N ALA A 14 17.51 28.39 16.39
CA ALA A 14 17.76 29.75 15.87
C ALA A 14 18.42 29.75 14.49
N ALA A 15 19.32 28.79 14.22
CA ALA A 15 20.02 28.67 12.96
C ALA A 15 19.19 27.99 11.85
N THR A 16 18.35 27.01 12.18
CA THR A 16 17.71 26.12 11.21
C THR A 16 16.17 26.13 11.23
N GLY A 17 15.57 26.77 12.23
CA GLY A 17 14.12 26.73 12.46
C GLY A 17 13.60 25.39 13.01
N ARG A 18 14.51 24.43 13.32
CA ARG A 18 14.18 23.07 13.76
C ARG A 18 15.08 22.67 14.96
N PRO A 19 14.53 22.08 16.03
CA PRO A 19 15.34 21.70 17.19
C PRO A 19 16.34 20.58 16.86
N LEU A 20 17.36 20.40 17.67
CA LEU A 20 18.27 19.26 17.54
C LEU A 20 17.60 17.97 18.04
N ILE A 21 16.91 18.04 19.18
CA ILE A 21 16.26 16.91 19.84
C ILE A 21 14.79 17.28 20.15
N GLY A 22 13.88 16.46 19.70
CA GLY A 22 12.44 16.62 20.00
C GLY A 22 11.55 15.95 18.97
N ASN A 23 10.35 15.57 19.39
CA ASN A 23 9.35 15.03 18.46
C ASN A 23 8.64 16.17 17.72
N GLY A 24 8.21 15.88 16.50
CA GLY A 24 7.32 16.76 15.75
C GLY A 24 5.94 16.84 16.41
N ALA A 25 5.28 17.99 16.29
CA ALA A 25 3.92 18.16 16.76
C ALA A 25 2.93 17.45 15.83
N ASN A 26 1.87 16.87 16.38
CA ASN A 26 0.80 16.31 15.55
C ASN A 26 -0.01 17.41 14.88
N GLY A 27 -0.44 17.17 13.66
CA GLY A 27 -1.41 18.02 12.95
C GLY A 27 -2.76 18.02 13.67
N ALA A 28 -3.45 19.15 13.66
CA ALA A 28 -4.75 19.27 14.32
C ALA A 28 -5.80 18.37 13.63
N PRO A 29 -6.58 17.58 14.37
CA PRO A 29 -7.62 16.73 13.81
C PRO A 29 -8.71 17.55 13.09
N GLY A 30 -9.23 17.01 11.99
CA GLY A 30 -10.28 17.66 11.19
C GLY A 30 -9.81 18.82 10.33
N THR A 31 -8.51 19.10 10.25
CA THR A 31 -7.97 20.22 9.48
C THR A 31 -7.14 19.79 8.28
N GLY A 32 -6.71 18.53 8.22
CA GLY A 32 -5.72 18.06 7.24
C GLY A 32 -4.33 18.70 7.44
N ALA A 33 -4.04 19.25 8.61
CA ALA A 33 -2.74 19.85 8.90
C ALA A 33 -1.62 18.81 8.88
N ASN A 34 -0.46 19.22 8.42
CA ASN A 34 0.73 18.37 8.42
C ASN A 34 1.19 18.05 9.85
N GLY A 35 1.70 16.85 10.06
CA GLY A 35 2.53 16.56 11.21
C GLY A 35 3.84 17.36 11.14
N GLY A 36 4.31 17.86 12.28
CA GLY A 36 5.58 18.57 12.38
C GLY A 36 6.77 17.63 12.22
N ASP A 37 7.86 18.12 11.68
CA ASP A 37 9.11 17.38 11.63
C ASP A 37 9.75 17.27 13.03
N ALA A 38 10.41 16.15 13.26
CA ALA A 38 11.19 15.92 14.49
C ALA A 38 12.47 16.77 14.53
N GLY A 39 13.15 16.78 15.65
CA GLY A 39 14.51 17.32 15.75
C GLY A 39 15.49 16.64 14.78
N TRP A 40 16.54 17.36 14.41
CA TRP A 40 17.53 16.84 13.44
C TRP A 40 18.18 15.54 13.85
N LEU A 41 18.55 15.42 15.13
CA LEU A 41 19.32 14.27 15.64
C LEU A 41 18.41 13.16 16.16
N ILE A 42 17.52 13.49 17.09
CA ILE A 42 16.66 12.50 17.77
C ILE A 42 15.24 13.03 17.84
N GLY A 43 14.30 12.25 17.33
CA GLY A 43 12.87 12.50 17.48
C GLY A 43 12.05 11.82 16.41
N ASN A 44 10.79 11.57 16.74
CA ASN A 44 9.80 11.04 15.82
C ASN A 44 9.04 12.18 15.15
N GLY A 45 8.73 12.02 13.88
CA GLY A 45 7.83 12.93 13.17
C GLY A 45 6.43 12.93 13.81
N GLY A 46 5.76 14.07 13.80
CA GLY A 46 4.38 14.19 14.24
C GLY A 46 3.41 13.52 13.25
N ALA A 47 2.30 12.99 13.73
CA ALA A 47 1.23 12.47 12.88
C ALA A 47 0.54 13.60 12.12
N GLY A 48 0.11 13.35 10.89
CA GLY A 48 -0.75 14.27 10.14
C GLY A 48 -2.14 14.38 10.76
N GLY A 49 -2.77 15.55 10.68
CA GLY A 49 -4.15 15.75 11.08
C GLY A 49 -5.14 15.08 10.14
N SER A 50 -6.25 14.55 10.66
CA SER A 50 -7.32 14.02 9.81
C SER A 50 -7.95 15.13 8.97
N GLY A 51 -8.49 14.78 7.80
CA GLY A 51 -9.25 15.67 6.96
C GLY A 51 -10.60 16.03 7.55
N ALA A 52 -11.14 17.19 7.18
CA ALA A 52 -12.45 17.63 7.60
C ALA A 52 -13.58 16.79 7.00
N LYS A 53 -14.65 16.58 7.76
CA LYS A 53 -15.92 16.06 7.24
C LYS A 53 -16.62 17.17 6.46
N GLY A 54 -17.14 16.87 5.27
CA GLY A 54 -17.81 17.88 4.44
C GLY A 54 -18.55 17.26 3.26
N ALA A 55 -19.09 18.09 2.36
CA ALA A 55 -19.74 17.64 1.11
C ALA A 55 -18.77 16.72 0.35
N ASN A 56 -17.52 17.15 0.21
CA ASN A 56 -16.40 16.28 -0.07
C ASN A 56 -15.55 16.21 1.20
N GLY A 57 -15.02 15.03 1.53
CA GLY A 57 -14.11 14.88 2.65
C GLY A 57 -12.80 15.63 2.37
N GLY A 58 -12.30 16.34 3.37
CA GLY A 58 -10.97 16.95 3.31
C GLY A 58 -9.86 15.90 3.29
N ALA A 59 -8.74 16.17 2.65
CA ALA A 59 -7.57 15.28 2.69
C ALA A 59 -6.97 15.24 4.11
N GLY A 60 -6.44 14.08 4.51
CA GLY A 60 -5.60 13.97 5.70
C GLY A 60 -4.22 14.59 5.44
N GLY A 61 -3.64 15.18 6.47
CA GLY A 61 -2.31 15.76 6.41
C GLY A 61 -1.21 14.70 6.36
N PRO A 62 -0.08 14.95 5.72
CA PRO A 62 1.06 14.05 5.77
C PRO A 62 1.67 14.01 7.18
N GLY A 63 2.26 12.89 7.52
CA GLY A 63 3.10 12.75 8.72
C GLY A 63 4.42 13.48 8.55
N GLY A 64 4.96 14.01 9.65
CA GLY A 64 6.25 14.70 9.69
C GLY A 64 7.44 13.75 9.52
N ALA A 65 8.55 14.28 9.04
CA ALA A 65 9.80 13.52 8.92
C ALA A 65 10.44 13.27 10.30
N ALA A 66 11.14 12.14 10.43
CA ALA A 66 11.93 11.84 11.63
C ALA A 66 13.24 12.62 11.67
N GLY A 67 13.91 12.59 12.83
CA GLY A 67 15.32 12.91 12.94
C GLY A 67 16.21 11.80 12.42
N LEU A 68 17.55 11.98 12.62
CA LEU A 68 18.53 10.95 12.26
C LEU A 68 18.22 9.61 12.93
N PHE A 69 17.77 9.67 14.18
CA PHE A 69 17.28 8.54 15.00
C PHE A 69 15.82 8.81 15.36
N GLY A 70 14.90 8.11 14.71
CA GLY A 70 13.47 8.25 14.99
C GLY A 70 12.60 7.76 13.85
N ASN A 71 11.30 7.63 14.13
CA ASN A 71 10.32 7.13 13.17
C ASN A 71 9.60 8.29 12.50
N GLY A 72 9.26 8.14 11.23
CA GLY A 72 8.37 9.07 10.53
C GLY A 72 6.97 9.06 11.13
N GLY A 73 6.29 10.19 11.09
CA GLY A 73 4.92 10.33 11.56
C GLY A 73 3.93 9.62 10.66
N ALA A 74 2.83 9.09 11.21
CA ALA A 74 1.76 8.53 10.41
C ALA A 74 1.02 9.62 9.61
N GLY A 75 0.55 9.31 8.41
CA GLY A 75 -0.36 10.18 7.66
C GLY A 75 -1.74 10.26 8.32
N GLY A 76 -2.39 11.40 8.22
CA GLY A 76 -3.75 11.61 8.73
C GLY A 76 -4.80 10.91 7.85
N ALA A 77 -5.89 10.45 8.46
CA ALA A 77 -7.01 9.87 7.71
C ALA A 77 -7.73 10.95 6.88
N GLY A 78 -8.24 10.57 5.71
CA GLY A 78 -9.14 11.42 4.92
C GLY A 78 -10.48 11.64 5.61
N GLY A 79 -11.10 12.79 5.39
CA GLY A 79 -12.40 13.15 5.92
C GLY A 79 -13.55 12.41 5.22
N THR A 80 -14.67 12.21 5.92
CA THR A 80 -15.86 11.55 5.35
C THR A 80 -16.69 12.52 4.52
N ALA A 81 -17.33 12.00 3.46
CA ALA A 81 -18.24 12.72 2.57
C ALA A 81 -19.67 12.15 2.69
N PRO A 82 -20.57 12.76 3.44
CA PRO A 82 -21.96 12.31 3.56
C PRO A 82 -22.88 12.85 2.46
N ALA A 83 -22.46 13.85 1.68
CA ALA A 83 -23.30 14.46 0.65
C ALA A 83 -23.43 13.58 -0.60
N ASN A 84 -24.52 13.73 -1.34
CA ASN A 84 -24.74 13.10 -2.61
C ASN A 84 -23.61 13.44 -3.59
N ASN A 85 -23.11 12.44 -4.27
CA ASN A 85 -21.92 12.53 -5.16
C ASN A 85 -20.64 13.01 -4.45
N GLY A 86 -20.61 12.96 -3.11
CA GLY A 86 -19.45 13.35 -2.32
C GLY A 86 -18.28 12.37 -2.47
N ILE A 87 -17.06 12.90 -2.52
CA ILE A 87 -15.84 12.09 -2.59
C ILE A 87 -15.19 12.08 -1.21
N GLY A 88 -14.93 10.89 -0.67
CA GLY A 88 -14.15 10.76 0.57
C GLY A 88 -12.76 11.39 0.43
N GLY A 89 -12.26 12.04 1.47
CA GLY A 89 -10.94 12.65 1.44
C GLY A 89 -9.82 11.64 1.25
N ALA A 90 -8.74 12.01 0.58
CA ALA A 90 -7.56 11.16 0.51
C ALA A 90 -6.86 11.05 1.88
N GLY A 91 -6.30 9.90 2.20
CA GLY A 91 -5.41 9.76 3.35
C GLY A 91 -4.07 10.47 3.12
N GLY A 92 -3.49 11.02 4.17
CA GLY A 92 -2.18 11.66 4.12
C GLY A 92 -1.04 10.65 3.95
N ALA A 93 0.05 11.06 3.36
CA ALA A 93 1.26 10.22 3.27
C ALA A 93 1.91 10.04 4.66
N GLY A 94 2.53 8.90 4.90
CA GLY A 94 3.39 8.69 6.06
C GLY A 94 4.72 9.47 5.92
N GLY A 95 5.24 9.99 7.02
CA GLY A 95 6.54 10.64 7.07
C GLY A 95 7.69 9.67 6.90
N SER A 96 8.80 10.10 6.32
CA SER A 96 9.99 9.26 6.14
C SER A 96 10.89 9.29 7.37
N ALA A 97 11.58 8.18 7.63
CA ALA A 97 12.71 8.16 8.54
C ALA A 97 13.98 8.59 7.80
N MET A 98 15.00 9.11 8.56
CA MET A 98 16.19 9.63 7.94
C MET A 98 17.29 8.57 7.84
N LEU A 99 17.92 8.15 8.95
CA LEU A 99 19.01 7.18 8.95
C LEU A 99 18.59 5.87 9.63
N PHE A 100 18.10 5.96 10.86
CA PHE A 100 17.60 4.82 11.63
C PHE A 100 16.19 5.09 12.08
N GLY A 101 15.26 4.25 11.68
CA GLY A 101 13.86 4.30 12.09
C GLY A 101 12.89 3.87 11.03
N ALA A 102 11.65 3.62 11.44
CA ALA A 102 10.59 3.20 10.53
C ALA A 102 9.96 4.42 9.82
N GLY A 103 9.60 4.23 8.56
CA GLY A 103 8.70 5.14 7.86
C GLY A 103 7.30 5.09 8.49
N GLY A 104 6.60 6.20 8.50
CA GLY A 104 5.23 6.29 8.99
C GLY A 104 4.24 5.59 8.07
N ALA A 105 3.18 5.01 8.60
CA ALA A 105 2.10 4.46 7.78
C ALA A 105 1.34 5.57 7.04
N GLY A 106 0.85 5.29 5.84
CA GLY A 106 -0.09 6.16 5.13
C GLY A 106 -1.45 6.20 5.84
N GLY A 107 -2.13 7.32 5.80
CA GLY A 107 -3.48 7.49 6.35
C GLY A 107 -4.52 6.76 5.52
N ALA A 108 -5.60 6.29 6.14
CA ALA A 108 -6.72 5.69 5.43
C ALA A 108 -7.48 6.76 4.62
N GLY A 109 -8.03 6.39 3.48
CA GLY A 109 -8.97 7.21 2.73
C GLY A 109 -10.30 7.39 3.47
N GLY A 110 -10.93 8.53 3.29
CA GLY A 110 -12.22 8.85 3.89
C GLY A 110 -13.37 8.11 3.22
N ALA A 111 -14.40 7.78 4.00
CA ALA A 111 -15.59 7.11 3.47
C ALA A 111 -16.53 8.10 2.77
N ALA A 112 -17.18 7.62 1.70
CA ALA A 112 -18.38 8.26 1.11
C ALA A 112 -19.61 7.50 1.58
N THR A 113 -20.43 8.13 2.42
CA THR A 113 -21.58 7.48 3.06
C THR A 113 -22.91 7.79 2.41
N SER A 114 -22.93 8.53 1.29
CA SER A 114 -24.12 8.82 0.52
C SER A 114 -24.65 7.58 -0.22
N LEU A 115 -25.98 7.47 -0.28
CA LEU A 115 -26.69 6.48 -1.12
C LEU A 115 -26.64 6.80 -2.62
N VAL A 116 -26.18 8.01 -3.00
CA VAL A 116 -26.17 8.48 -4.38
C VAL A 116 -24.77 8.96 -4.76
N GLY A 117 -24.11 8.20 -5.63
CA GLY A 117 -22.96 8.66 -6.39
C GLY A 117 -21.63 8.88 -5.63
N GLY A 118 -21.50 8.50 -4.37
CA GLY A 118 -20.31 8.79 -3.57
C GLY A 118 -19.13 7.86 -3.88
N ILE A 119 -17.90 8.38 -3.92
CA ILE A 119 -16.65 7.60 -4.14
C ILE A 119 -15.80 7.63 -2.86
N GLY A 120 -15.27 6.47 -2.45
CA GLY A 120 -14.33 6.39 -1.34
C GLY A 120 -13.00 7.10 -1.63
N GLY A 121 -12.42 7.76 -0.64
CA GLY A 121 -11.12 8.42 -0.77
C GLY A 121 -9.97 7.42 -0.92
N THR A 122 -8.89 7.81 -1.57
CA THR A 122 -7.69 6.97 -1.69
C THR A 122 -6.91 6.89 -0.37
N GLY A 123 -6.29 5.77 -0.09
CA GLY A 123 -5.31 5.65 1.00
C GLY A 123 -4.03 6.44 0.71
N GLY A 124 -3.39 6.95 1.75
CA GLY A 124 -2.10 7.63 1.65
C GLY A 124 -0.94 6.65 1.46
N THR A 125 0.15 7.10 0.86
CA THR A 125 1.36 6.29 0.73
C THR A 125 2.08 6.11 2.06
N GLY A 126 2.74 4.96 2.25
CA GLY A 126 3.65 4.76 3.37
C GLY A 126 4.92 5.59 3.24
N GLY A 127 5.50 6.00 4.36
CA GLY A 127 6.78 6.70 4.41
C GLY A 127 7.97 5.75 4.18
N ASN A 128 9.07 6.28 3.67
CA ASN A 128 10.27 5.49 3.46
C ASN A 128 10.95 5.12 4.78
N ALA A 129 11.56 3.94 4.82
CA ALA A 129 12.43 3.52 5.92
C ALA A 129 13.65 4.42 6.03
N GLY A 130 14.30 4.40 7.20
CA GLY A 130 15.60 5.02 7.41
C GLY A 130 16.64 4.41 6.45
N MET A 131 17.56 5.26 5.97
CA MET A 131 18.53 4.86 4.93
C MET A 131 19.31 3.60 5.29
N LEU A 132 19.70 3.44 6.56
CA LEU A 132 20.49 2.30 6.99
C LEU A 132 19.62 1.17 7.54
N ALA A 133 18.68 1.48 8.43
CA ALA A 133 17.83 0.46 9.05
C ALA A 133 16.48 1.03 9.52
N GLY A 134 15.45 0.22 9.43
CA GLY A 134 14.08 0.51 9.86
C GLY A 134 13.05 -0.05 8.88
N ALA A 135 11.85 -0.34 9.33
CA ALA A 135 10.79 -0.82 8.45
C ALA A 135 10.23 0.32 7.58
N ALA A 136 9.96 0.05 6.31
CA ALA A 136 9.20 0.98 5.48
C ALA A 136 7.73 1.05 5.94
N GLY A 137 7.11 2.22 5.81
CA GLY A 137 5.72 2.42 6.16
C GLY A 137 4.76 1.67 5.22
N ALA A 138 3.69 1.11 5.75
CA ALA A 138 2.63 0.54 4.93
C ALA A 138 1.79 1.64 4.28
N GLY A 139 1.24 1.38 3.11
CA GLY A 139 0.22 2.22 2.49
C GLY A 139 -1.08 2.20 3.28
N GLY A 140 -1.82 3.31 3.29
CA GLY A 140 -3.14 3.40 3.92
C GLY A 140 -4.20 2.67 3.11
N ALA A 141 -5.23 2.15 3.77
CA ALA A 141 -6.37 1.54 3.10
C ALA A 141 -7.21 2.59 2.34
N GLY A 142 -7.82 2.18 1.24
CA GLY A 142 -8.82 2.99 0.54
C GLY A 142 -10.10 3.15 1.36
N GLY A 143 -10.80 4.26 1.17
CA GLY A 143 -12.05 4.56 1.84
C GLY A 143 -13.22 3.75 1.30
N PHE A 144 -14.18 3.50 2.17
CA PHE A 144 -15.44 2.85 1.83
C PHE A 144 -16.32 3.74 0.95
N SER A 145 -17.11 3.16 0.04
CA SER A 145 -18.20 3.82 -0.68
C SER A 145 -19.47 3.01 -0.54
N PHE A 146 -20.58 3.67 -0.22
CA PHE A 146 -21.88 3.01 -0.12
C PHE A 146 -22.52 2.75 -1.50
N SER A 147 -22.27 3.61 -2.50
CA SER A 147 -23.05 3.63 -3.73
C SER A 147 -22.27 3.42 -5.02
N THR A 148 -20.96 3.68 -5.04
CA THR A 148 -20.18 3.52 -6.29
C THR A 148 -18.86 2.79 -6.05
N ALA A 149 -17.72 3.46 -6.15
CA ALA A 149 -16.41 2.82 -6.07
C ALA A 149 -15.75 3.07 -4.72
N GLY A 150 -15.22 2.04 -4.11
CA GLY A 150 -14.29 2.15 -3.00
C GLY A 150 -13.00 2.85 -3.45
N GLY A 151 -12.34 3.54 -2.54
CA GLY A 151 -11.06 4.19 -2.81
C GLY A 151 -9.93 3.19 -3.03
N ALA A 152 -8.92 3.55 -3.81
CA ALA A 152 -7.72 2.74 -3.94
C ALA A 152 -6.88 2.77 -2.65
N GLY A 153 -6.18 1.68 -2.35
CA GLY A 153 -5.17 1.63 -1.30
C GLY A 153 -3.91 2.43 -1.69
N GLY A 154 -3.21 2.97 -0.71
CA GLY A 154 -1.95 3.67 -0.92
C GLY A 154 -0.78 2.71 -1.15
N ALA A 155 0.25 3.15 -1.83
CA ALA A 155 1.47 2.36 -2.01
C ALA A 155 2.26 2.25 -0.69
N GLY A 156 3.01 1.16 -0.51
CA GLY A 156 3.98 1.01 0.56
C GLY A 156 5.21 1.92 0.33
N GLY A 157 5.87 2.32 1.42
CA GLY A 157 7.11 3.10 1.35
C GLY A 157 8.32 2.27 0.89
N ALA A 158 9.36 2.92 0.43
CA ALA A 158 10.61 2.24 0.05
C ALA A 158 11.41 1.80 1.28
N GLY A 159 12.08 0.66 1.15
CA GLY A 159 13.04 0.15 2.14
C GLY A 159 14.34 0.96 2.16
N GLY A 160 15.05 0.96 3.29
CA GLY A 160 16.43 1.41 3.41
C GLY A 160 17.42 0.33 2.97
N LEU A 161 18.72 0.57 3.18
CA LEU A 161 19.80 -0.27 2.65
C LEU A 161 19.60 -1.78 2.85
N PHE A 162 19.18 -2.18 4.06
CA PHE A 162 19.03 -3.59 4.47
C PHE A 162 17.57 -4.02 4.69
N THR A 163 16.60 -3.18 4.37
CA THR A 163 15.22 -3.41 4.78
C THR A 163 14.26 -3.60 3.62
N THR A 164 13.17 -4.29 3.90
CA THR A 164 12.11 -4.56 2.93
C THR A 164 11.27 -3.31 2.64
N GLY A 165 10.72 -3.26 1.45
CA GLY A 165 9.69 -2.28 1.11
C GLY A 165 8.42 -2.48 1.96
N GLY A 166 7.66 -1.41 2.14
CA GLY A 166 6.39 -1.42 2.84
C GLY A 166 5.29 -2.14 2.06
N VAL A 167 4.32 -2.68 2.78
CA VAL A 167 3.14 -3.33 2.15
C VAL A 167 2.22 -2.27 1.57
N GLY A 168 1.64 -2.53 0.41
CA GLY A 168 0.57 -1.70 -0.16
C GLY A 168 -0.72 -1.77 0.67
N GLY A 169 -1.47 -0.68 0.74
CA GLY A 169 -2.76 -0.62 1.42
C GLY A 169 -3.85 -1.39 0.69
N ALA A 170 -4.81 -1.93 1.41
CA ALA A 170 -5.97 -2.58 0.80
C ALA A 170 -6.88 -1.56 0.09
N GLY A 171 -7.53 -1.97 -0.99
CA GLY A 171 -8.60 -1.20 -1.62
C GLY A 171 -9.84 -1.11 -0.73
N GLY A 172 -10.58 -0.01 -0.81
CA GLY A 172 -11.84 0.20 -0.11
C GLY A 172 -12.98 -0.63 -0.69
N GLN A 173 -13.96 -0.97 0.14
CA GLN A 173 -15.19 -1.62 -0.29
C GLN A 173 -16.11 -0.64 -1.01
N GLY A 174 -16.92 -1.15 -1.96
CA GLY A 174 -17.90 -0.36 -2.70
C GLY A 174 -18.75 -1.22 -3.62
N HIS A 175 -19.59 -0.61 -4.45
CA HIS A 175 -20.22 -1.31 -5.58
C HIS A 175 -19.15 -1.90 -6.50
N THR A 176 -18.14 -1.08 -6.84
CA THR A 176 -16.86 -1.55 -7.37
C THR A 176 -15.81 -1.44 -6.28
N GLY A 177 -15.18 -2.53 -5.92
CA GLY A 177 -14.07 -2.51 -4.96
C GLY A 177 -12.92 -1.64 -5.46
N GLY A 178 -12.29 -0.88 -4.57
CA GLY A 178 -11.08 -0.12 -4.89
C GLY A 178 -9.89 -1.04 -5.16
N ALA A 179 -8.94 -0.61 -5.98
CA ALA A 179 -7.70 -1.36 -6.18
C ALA A 179 -6.82 -1.35 -4.93
N GLY A 180 -6.09 -2.42 -4.68
CA GLY A 180 -5.02 -2.47 -3.69
C GLY A 180 -3.83 -1.60 -4.11
N GLY A 181 -3.11 -1.05 -3.15
CA GLY A 181 -1.88 -0.29 -3.40
C GLY A 181 -0.70 -1.19 -3.73
N ALA A 182 0.24 -0.69 -4.50
CA ALA A 182 1.49 -1.42 -4.78
C ALA A 182 2.36 -1.57 -3.53
N GLY A 183 3.11 -2.65 -3.43
CA GLY A 183 4.18 -2.80 -2.45
C GLY A 183 5.35 -1.86 -2.75
N GLY A 184 6.02 -1.38 -1.71
CA GLY A 184 7.20 -0.53 -1.85
C GLY A 184 8.42 -1.30 -2.36
N ALA A 185 9.34 -0.60 -3.01
CA ALA A 185 10.62 -1.20 -3.41
C ALA A 185 11.47 -1.57 -2.18
N GLY A 186 12.19 -2.69 -2.26
CA GLY A 186 13.19 -3.05 -1.28
C GLY A 186 14.43 -2.14 -1.36
N GLY A 187 15.16 -2.03 -0.27
CA GLY A 187 16.48 -1.41 -0.25
C GLY A 187 17.52 -2.28 -0.95
N LEU A 188 18.79 -1.85 -0.95
CA LEU A 188 19.86 -2.52 -1.72
C LEU A 188 19.91 -4.02 -1.50
N PHE A 189 19.79 -4.49 -0.26
CA PHE A 189 19.73 -5.89 0.15
C PHE A 189 18.31 -6.34 0.56
N GLY A 190 17.35 -5.45 0.55
CA GLY A 190 15.99 -5.69 1.00
C GLY A 190 15.06 -6.26 -0.06
N ALA A 191 14.11 -7.07 0.35
CA ALA A 191 13.04 -7.55 -0.53
C ALA A 191 12.02 -6.45 -0.83
N GLY A 192 11.31 -6.57 -1.92
CA GLY A 192 10.13 -5.73 -2.19
C GLY A 192 9.01 -6.00 -1.20
N GLY A 193 8.18 -4.98 -0.95
CA GLY A 193 6.97 -5.12 -0.16
C GLY A 193 5.84 -5.83 -0.91
N MET A 194 4.92 -6.44 -0.20
CA MET A 194 3.75 -7.09 -0.80
C MET A 194 2.76 -6.04 -1.33
N GLY A 195 2.07 -6.36 -2.41
CA GLY A 195 0.92 -5.58 -2.90
C GLY A 195 -0.28 -5.70 -1.95
N GLY A 196 -1.09 -4.66 -1.86
CA GLY A 196 -2.33 -4.64 -1.09
C GLY A 196 -3.45 -5.44 -1.78
N ALA A 197 -4.36 -6.01 -1.01
CA ALA A 197 -5.53 -6.68 -1.56
C ALA A 197 -6.50 -5.70 -2.22
N GLY A 198 -7.19 -6.12 -3.26
CA GLY A 198 -8.31 -5.39 -3.84
C GLY A 198 -9.51 -5.35 -2.89
N GLY A 199 -10.29 -4.27 -2.96
CA GLY A 199 -11.50 -4.10 -2.16
C GLY A 199 -12.64 -5.01 -2.60
N PHE A 200 -13.54 -5.29 -1.67
CA PHE A 200 -14.73 -6.10 -1.94
C PHE A 200 -15.81 -5.29 -2.68
N GLY A 201 -16.43 -5.89 -3.70
CA GLY A 201 -17.56 -5.32 -4.43
C GLY A 201 -18.88 -5.96 -3.97
N ASP A 202 -19.64 -5.31 -3.08
CA ASP A 202 -20.77 -5.92 -2.37
C ASP A 202 -22.11 -5.20 -2.49
N HIS A 203 -22.14 -4.04 -3.14
CA HIS A 203 -23.37 -3.26 -3.22
C HIS A 203 -24.07 -3.40 -4.57
N GLY A 204 -25.34 -3.77 -4.50
CA GLY A 204 -26.21 -3.89 -5.68
C GLY A 204 -26.06 -5.22 -6.44
N THR A 205 -26.72 -5.31 -7.58
CA THR A 205 -26.81 -6.55 -8.39
C THR A 205 -25.57 -6.85 -9.24
N LEU A 206 -24.61 -5.90 -9.32
CA LEU A 206 -23.47 -5.94 -10.24
C LEU A 206 -22.12 -5.65 -9.58
N GLY A 207 -21.97 -5.91 -8.26
CA GLY A 207 -20.74 -5.65 -7.53
C GLY A 207 -19.52 -6.34 -8.12
N THR A 208 -18.47 -5.56 -8.43
CA THR A 208 -17.20 -6.10 -8.94
C THR A 208 -16.07 -5.89 -7.92
N GLY A 209 -15.25 -6.91 -7.71
CA GLY A 209 -14.08 -6.82 -6.85
C GLY A 209 -13.00 -5.92 -7.43
N GLY A 210 -12.27 -5.20 -6.57
CA GLY A 210 -11.12 -4.39 -6.95
C GLY A 210 -9.90 -5.24 -7.31
N ALA A 211 -9.02 -4.72 -8.15
CA ALA A 211 -7.76 -5.41 -8.45
C ALA A 211 -6.82 -5.41 -7.23
N GLY A 212 -6.02 -6.46 -7.07
CA GLY A 212 -4.89 -6.48 -6.14
C GLY A 212 -3.75 -5.57 -6.61
N GLY A 213 -2.97 -5.03 -5.69
CA GLY A 213 -1.78 -4.24 -6.00
C GLY A 213 -0.59 -5.11 -6.37
N ASP A 214 0.29 -4.61 -7.21
CA ASP A 214 1.53 -5.33 -7.56
C ASP A 214 2.50 -5.38 -6.38
N GLY A 215 3.29 -6.43 -6.29
CA GLY A 215 4.41 -6.53 -5.37
C GLY A 215 5.55 -5.58 -5.75
N GLY A 216 6.26 -5.04 -4.78
CA GLY A 216 7.42 -4.18 -5.00
C GLY A 216 8.62 -4.94 -5.56
N GLY A 217 9.44 -4.28 -6.35
CA GLY A 217 10.72 -4.86 -6.79
C GLY A 217 11.69 -5.05 -5.62
N GLY A 218 12.48 -6.12 -5.65
CA GLY A 218 13.62 -6.26 -4.75
C GLY A 218 14.69 -5.21 -5.05
N GLY A 219 15.48 -4.86 -4.03
CA GLY A 219 16.69 -4.09 -4.24
C GLY A 219 17.73 -4.86 -5.06
N LEU A 220 18.94 -4.32 -5.21
CA LEU A 220 19.95 -4.91 -6.10
C LEU A 220 20.19 -6.42 -5.86
N PHE A 221 20.14 -6.85 -4.59
CA PHE A 221 20.32 -8.22 -4.15
C PHE A 221 19.07 -8.87 -3.54
N GLY A 222 17.93 -8.12 -3.46
CA GLY A 222 16.73 -8.55 -2.77
C GLY A 222 15.76 -9.35 -3.63
N ALA A 223 14.88 -10.10 -2.98
CA ALA A 223 13.76 -10.79 -3.61
C ALA A 223 12.65 -9.79 -4.02
N GLY A 224 11.84 -10.16 -5.01
CA GLY A 224 10.62 -9.43 -5.30
C GLY A 224 9.55 -9.64 -4.22
N GLY A 225 8.67 -8.66 -4.01
CA GLY A 225 7.50 -8.79 -3.15
C GLY A 225 6.35 -9.50 -3.86
N ASP A 226 5.48 -10.17 -3.11
CA ASP A 226 4.32 -10.86 -3.70
C ASP A 226 3.23 -9.86 -4.14
N GLY A 227 2.49 -10.22 -5.17
CA GLY A 227 1.31 -9.48 -5.60
C GLY A 227 0.15 -9.64 -4.62
N GLY A 228 -0.70 -8.61 -4.50
CA GLY A 228 -1.90 -8.63 -3.69
C GLY A 228 -3.02 -9.44 -4.32
N ALA A 229 -3.89 -10.03 -3.51
CA ALA A 229 -5.07 -10.74 -3.98
C ALA A 229 -6.09 -9.78 -4.61
N GLY A 230 -6.80 -10.23 -5.63
CA GLY A 230 -7.98 -9.54 -6.14
C GLY A 230 -9.13 -9.58 -5.13
N GLY A 231 -9.92 -8.52 -5.08
CA GLY A 231 -11.11 -8.46 -4.23
C GLY A 231 -12.23 -9.35 -4.75
N SER A 232 -13.04 -9.92 -3.87
CA SER A 232 -14.25 -10.65 -4.27
C SER A 232 -15.33 -9.69 -4.76
N GLY A 233 -16.16 -10.15 -5.68
CA GLY A 233 -17.30 -9.38 -6.20
C GLY A 233 -18.55 -10.23 -6.30
N LEU A 234 -19.72 -9.60 -6.30
CA LEU A 234 -20.99 -10.31 -6.48
C LEU A 234 -21.17 -10.83 -7.91
N THR A 235 -20.59 -10.18 -8.89
CA THR A 235 -20.58 -10.63 -10.29
C THR A 235 -19.19 -11.04 -10.75
N THR A 236 -18.21 -10.14 -10.61
CA THR A 236 -16.86 -10.41 -11.11
C THR A 236 -15.84 -10.20 -9.98
N GLY A 237 -15.02 -11.19 -9.74
CA GLY A 237 -13.84 -11.05 -8.87
C GLY A 237 -12.79 -10.17 -9.51
N GLY A 238 -12.08 -9.39 -8.68
CA GLY A 238 -10.95 -8.56 -9.13
C GLY A 238 -9.76 -9.40 -9.58
N ALA A 239 -9.01 -8.91 -10.55
CA ALA A 239 -7.73 -9.51 -10.90
C ALA A 239 -6.72 -9.34 -9.75
N ALA A 240 -5.81 -10.28 -9.62
CA ALA A 240 -4.70 -10.17 -8.67
C ALA A 240 -3.59 -9.25 -9.16
N GLY A 241 -2.79 -8.76 -8.24
CA GLY A 241 -1.54 -8.07 -8.54
C GLY A 241 -0.41 -9.04 -8.96
N ASN A 242 0.51 -8.53 -9.72
CA ASN A 242 1.70 -9.28 -10.13
C ASN A 242 2.76 -9.31 -9.03
N GLY A 243 3.56 -10.37 -8.98
CA GLY A 243 4.75 -10.40 -8.14
C GLY A 243 5.82 -9.42 -8.65
N GLY A 244 6.55 -8.81 -7.72
CA GLY A 244 7.69 -7.94 -8.05
C GLY A 244 8.91 -8.73 -8.54
N ASN A 245 9.75 -8.10 -9.35
CA ASN A 245 10.98 -8.70 -9.81
C ASN A 245 12.05 -8.74 -8.71
N ALA A 246 12.88 -9.76 -8.70
CA ALA A 246 14.09 -9.77 -7.88
C ALA A 246 15.13 -8.76 -8.39
N GLY A 247 16.07 -8.43 -7.54
CA GLY A 247 17.17 -7.52 -7.88
C GLY A 247 18.09 -8.07 -8.96
N THR A 248 18.68 -7.19 -9.75
CA THR A 248 19.47 -7.58 -10.93
C THR A 248 20.73 -8.41 -10.61
N LEU A 249 21.37 -8.17 -9.46
CA LEU A 249 22.56 -8.90 -8.99
C LEU A 249 22.24 -9.90 -7.88
N SER A 250 20.98 -10.30 -7.75
CA SER A 250 20.60 -11.27 -6.72
C SER A 250 21.30 -12.62 -6.91
N LEU A 251 21.97 -13.08 -5.86
CA LEU A 251 22.64 -14.37 -5.80
C LEU A 251 21.66 -15.45 -5.30
N GLY A 252 20.60 -15.71 -6.10
CA GLY A 252 19.60 -16.73 -5.77
C GLY A 252 18.27 -16.21 -5.21
N ALA A 253 18.06 -14.88 -5.12
CA ALA A 253 16.78 -14.35 -4.73
C ALA A 253 15.72 -14.59 -5.80
N ALA A 254 14.51 -14.94 -5.35
CA ALA A 254 13.38 -15.22 -6.23
C ALA A 254 12.58 -13.95 -6.58
N GLY A 255 11.95 -13.97 -7.74
CA GLY A 255 10.84 -13.07 -8.03
C GLY A 255 9.67 -13.34 -7.10
N GLY A 256 8.88 -12.33 -6.77
CA GLY A 256 7.69 -12.48 -5.95
C GLY A 256 6.61 -13.31 -6.62
N ALA A 257 5.78 -14.00 -5.85
CA ALA A 257 4.63 -14.72 -6.39
C ALA A 257 3.54 -13.76 -6.88
N GLY A 258 2.79 -14.13 -7.90
CA GLY A 258 1.56 -13.45 -8.30
C GLY A 258 0.47 -13.67 -7.24
N GLY A 259 -0.39 -12.67 -7.01
CA GLY A 259 -1.52 -12.78 -6.11
C GLY A 259 -2.61 -13.71 -6.64
N THR A 260 -3.56 -14.09 -5.80
CA THR A 260 -4.73 -14.91 -6.18
C THR A 260 -5.85 -14.03 -6.73
N GLY A 261 -6.52 -14.46 -7.79
CA GLY A 261 -7.71 -13.79 -8.32
C GLY A 261 -8.87 -13.81 -7.32
N GLY A 262 -9.65 -12.74 -7.28
CA GLY A 262 -10.83 -12.62 -6.43
C GLY A 262 -11.97 -13.53 -6.89
N ALA A 263 -12.79 -14.00 -5.93
CA ALA A 263 -13.96 -14.81 -6.26
C ALA A 263 -15.06 -13.95 -6.88
N GLY A 264 -15.72 -14.46 -7.92
CA GLY A 264 -16.99 -13.95 -8.44
C GLY A 264 -18.16 -14.66 -7.78
N GLY A 265 -19.23 -13.92 -7.48
CA GLY A 265 -20.39 -14.43 -6.75
C GLY A 265 -21.33 -15.28 -7.60
N THR A 266 -22.35 -15.80 -6.93
CA THR A 266 -23.39 -16.66 -7.51
C THR A 266 -24.64 -15.92 -7.99
N VAL A 267 -24.66 -14.59 -7.85
CA VAL A 267 -25.83 -13.78 -8.14
C VAL A 267 -26.13 -13.79 -9.63
N PHE A 268 -27.36 -14.14 -9.99
CA PHE A 268 -27.86 -14.23 -11.36
C PHE A 268 -27.10 -15.17 -12.32
N GLY A 269 -26.41 -16.20 -11.81
CA GLY A 269 -25.78 -17.23 -12.66
C GLY A 269 -24.59 -16.76 -13.52
N GLY A 270 -24.09 -15.52 -13.29
CA GLY A 270 -23.10 -14.87 -14.15
C GLY A 270 -21.74 -14.59 -13.51
N GLY A 271 -21.46 -15.09 -12.30
CA GLY A 271 -20.22 -14.80 -11.57
C GLY A 271 -18.95 -15.25 -12.30
N LYS A 272 -18.02 -14.32 -12.51
CA LYS A 272 -16.70 -14.64 -13.10
C LYS A 272 -15.61 -14.47 -12.05
N GLY A 273 -14.72 -15.43 -11.96
CA GLY A 273 -13.51 -15.33 -11.13
C GLY A 273 -12.51 -14.36 -11.73
N GLY A 274 -11.81 -13.62 -10.89
CA GLY A 274 -10.68 -12.76 -11.29
C GLY A 274 -9.46 -13.56 -11.72
N ALA A 275 -8.65 -13.01 -12.61
CA ALA A 275 -7.39 -13.64 -13.02
C ALA A 275 -6.36 -13.63 -11.89
N GLY A 276 -5.54 -14.67 -11.80
CA GLY A 276 -4.34 -14.70 -10.96
C GLY A 276 -3.25 -13.79 -11.53
N GLY A 277 -2.42 -13.20 -10.66
CA GLY A 277 -1.31 -12.35 -11.05
C GLY A 277 -0.13 -13.13 -11.62
N ALA A 278 0.65 -12.50 -12.48
CA ALA A 278 1.91 -13.09 -12.95
C ALA A 278 2.95 -13.14 -11.82
N GLY A 279 3.80 -14.15 -11.83
CA GLY A 279 4.99 -14.20 -10.98
C GLY A 279 6.05 -13.21 -11.47
N GLY A 280 6.81 -12.63 -10.54
CA GLY A 280 7.93 -11.74 -10.84
C GLY A 280 9.13 -12.50 -11.38
N ASN A 281 9.97 -11.83 -12.14
CA ASN A 281 11.19 -12.43 -12.70
C ASN A 281 12.29 -12.54 -11.63
N ALA A 282 13.16 -13.54 -11.78
CA ALA A 282 14.40 -13.64 -11.03
C ALA A 282 15.37 -12.50 -11.38
N GLY A 283 16.44 -12.38 -10.60
CA GLY A 283 17.57 -11.55 -10.93
C GLY A 283 18.27 -12.00 -12.23
N MET A 284 19.08 -11.10 -12.80
CA MET A 284 19.65 -11.31 -14.12
C MET A 284 20.53 -12.57 -14.21
N LEU A 285 21.34 -12.84 -13.21
CA LEU A 285 22.32 -13.94 -13.27
C LEU A 285 21.81 -15.22 -12.63
N PHE A 286 21.31 -15.14 -11.40
CA PHE A 286 20.91 -16.29 -10.59
C PHE A 286 19.54 -16.04 -9.95
N GLY A 287 18.79 -17.09 -9.72
CA GLY A 287 17.55 -17.07 -8.97
C GLY A 287 16.37 -17.67 -9.72
N SER A 288 15.33 -17.97 -8.98
CA SER A 288 14.10 -18.57 -9.53
C SER A 288 13.05 -17.49 -9.80
N GLY A 289 12.32 -17.62 -10.90
CA GLY A 289 11.12 -16.82 -11.13
C GLY A 289 10.05 -17.12 -10.09
N GLY A 290 9.24 -16.13 -9.76
CA GLY A 290 8.07 -16.28 -8.88
C GLY A 290 6.97 -17.11 -9.55
N GLY A 291 6.22 -17.87 -8.76
CA GLY A 291 5.04 -18.60 -9.25
C GLY A 291 3.93 -17.64 -9.67
N GLY A 292 3.18 -18.00 -10.72
CA GLY A 292 1.93 -17.32 -11.06
C GLY A 292 0.85 -17.61 -10.02
N GLY A 293 -0.01 -16.62 -9.74
CA GLY A 293 -1.13 -16.74 -8.83
C GLY A 293 -2.29 -17.56 -9.41
N THR A 294 -3.08 -18.17 -8.55
CA THR A 294 -4.28 -18.92 -8.98
C THR A 294 -5.40 -17.98 -9.42
N GLY A 295 -6.18 -18.41 -10.41
CA GLY A 295 -7.43 -17.74 -10.78
C GLY A 295 -8.49 -17.88 -9.68
N GLY A 296 -9.35 -16.89 -9.54
CA GLY A 296 -10.46 -16.90 -8.60
C GLY A 296 -11.61 -17.82 -9.03
N PHE A 297 -12.39 -18.32 -8.06
CA PHE A 297 -13.64 -19.02 -8.33
C PHE A 297 -14.64 -18.10 -9.04
N GLY A 298 -15.43 -18.64 -9.98
CA GLY A 298 -16.55 -17.93 -10.57
C GLY A 298 -17.66 -18.91 -10.93
N PHE A 299 -18.93 -18.56 -10.64
CA PHE A 299 -20.06 -19.47 -10.92
C PHE A 299 -20.21 -19.75 -12.41
N ALA A 300 -20.10 -18.71 -13.26
CA ALA A 300 -20.19 -18.90 -14.73
C ALA A 300 -18.84 -19.29 -15.35
N ALA A 301 -17.74 -18.73 -14.83
CA ALA A 301 -16.40 -19.05 -15.31
C ALA A 301 -15.35 -18.74 -14.23
N GLY A 302 -14.46 -19.71 -13.97
CA GLY A 302 -13.28 -19.48 -13.14
C GLY A 302 -12.30 -18.49 -13.81
N GLY A 303 -11.51 -17.78 -13.01
CA GLY A 303 -10.46 -16.91 -13.50
C GLY A 303 -9.27 -17.67 -14.08
N GLN A 304 -8.53 -17.06 -14.98
CA GLN A 304 -7.29 -17.64 -15.50
C GLN A 304 -6.20 -17.63 -14.43
N GLY A 305 -5.34 -18.65 -14.41
CA GLY A 305 -4.12 -18.64 -13.60
C GLY A 305 -3.09 -17.68 -14.20
N GLY A 306 -2.26 -17.08 -13.35
CA GLY A 306 -1.16 -16.22 -13.77
C GLY A 306 0.02 -17.01 -14.35
N VAL A 307 0.82 -16.37 -15.19
CA VAL A 307 2.05 -16.97 -15.70
C VAL A 307 3.14 -16.95 -14.65
N GLY A 308 4.05 -17.92 -14.67
CA GLY A 308 5.26 -17.90 -13.84
C GLY A 308 6.30 -16.93 -14.37
N GLY A 309 7.13 -16.40 -13.47
CA GLY A 309 8.24 -15.50 -13.80
C GLY A 309 9.43 -16.21 -14.43
N SER A 310 10.30 -15.47 -15.12
CA SER A 310 11.52 -16.00 -15.74
C SER A 310 12.61 -16.30 -14.72
N ALA A 311 13.43 -17.32 -15.00
CA ALA A 311 14.65 -17.62 -14.25
C ALA A 311 15.79 -16.64 -14.57
N GLY A 312 16.84 -16.66 -13.75
CA GLY A 312 18.11 -16.01 -14.05
C GLY A 312 18.85 -16.71 -15.22
N MET A 313 19.69 -15.95 -15.92
CA MET A 313 20.34 -16.40 -17.15
C MET A 313 21.36 -17.54 -16.96
N LEU A 314 22.09 -17.57 -15.83
CA LEU A 314 23.14 -18.54 -15.56
C LEU A 314 22.64 -19.77 -14.80
N SER A 315 21.75 -19.56 -13.84
CA SER A 315 21.19 -20.64 -13.03
C SER A 315 19.91 -20.21 -12.33
N GLY A 316 18.95 -21.12 -12.30
CA GLY A 316 17.64 -20.95 -11.64
C GLY A 316 16.55 -21.68 -12.39
N SER A 317 15.37 -21.75 -11.81
CA SER A 317 14.18 -22.30 -12.43
C SER A 317 13.15 -21.19 -12.72
N GLY A 318 12.47 -21.28 -13.85
CA GLY A 318 11.28 -20.45 -14.07
C GLY A 318 10.21 -20.76 -13.04
N GLY A 319 9.40 -19.77 -12.72
CA GLY A 319 8.23 -19.96 -11.85
C GLY A 319 7.18 -20.86 -12.50
N SER A 320 6.46 -21.62 -11.69
CA SER A 320 5.29 -22.37 -12.17
C SER A 320 4.15 -21.42 -12.55
N GLY A 321 3.38 -21.75 -13.58
CA GLY A 321 2.11 -21.08 -13.84
C GLY A 321 1.10 -21.39 -12.72
N GLY A 322 0.22 -20.43 -12.42
CA GLY A 322 -0.87 -20.62 -11.47
C GLY A 322 -2.00 -21.49 -12.04
N ALA A 323 -2.72 -22.17 -11.15
CA ALA A 323 -3.91 -22.93 -11.56
C ALA A 323 -5.04 -21.99 -11.97
N GLY A 324 -5.85 -22.38 -12.95
CA GLY A 324 -7.11 -21.70 -13.24
C GLY A 324 -8.10 -21.87 -12.09
N GLY A 325 -8.97 -20.90 -11.89
CA GLY A 325 -10.06 -20.97 -10.92
C GLY A 325 -11.14 -21.96 -11.37
N SER A 326 -11.85 -22.57 -10.41
CA SER A 326 -12.98 -23.44 -10.70
C SER A 326 -14.20 -22.63 -11.14
N GLY A 327 -14.96 -23.19 -12.11
CA GLY A 327 -16.32 -22.76 -12.43
C GLY A 327 -17.34 -23.53 -11.59
N GLY A 328 -18.57 -23.03 -11.51
CA GLY A 328 -19.70 -23.77 -10.96
C GLY A 328 -20.20 -24.84 -11.94
N PRO A 329 -21.03 -25.78 -11.43
CA PRO A 329 -21.69 -26.77 -12.25
C PRO A 329 -22.70 -26.19 -13.23
#